data_a258ac705b36dfe18efcb0cacfd97362
#
_entry.id   a258ac705b36dfe18efcb0cacfd97362
#
_cell.length_a   1.000
_cell.length_b   1.000
_cell.length_c   1.000
_cell.angle_alpha   90.00
_cell.angle_beta   90.00
_cell.angle_gamma   90.00
#
_symmetry.space_group_name_H-M   'P 1'
#
loop_
_entity.id
_entity.type
_entity.pdbx_description
1 polymer ?
#
loop_
_entity_poly.entity_id
_entity_poly.type
_entity_poly.pdbx_seq_one_letter_code
_entity_poly.pdbx_strand_id
1 'polypeptide(L)'
;MASTRFPGKPLVKLAGKPMIQWVVEAAHRAELGDNVWVATPDPAIAGTVAGFGGFPILTGNHHVSGTDRVAEVAQSRPADIYVNVQGDEPLIAPETIRACAQPLLDNPEVQMASVWTECSEEEQPLASVVKCVTDLDGFALYFSRHPIPFPLQPRAQQVKKHVGLYAFRREVLLQFATWTPTPLEQAESLEQLRFLEHGVRIKMARAEASVVAVDTPEQAAQAEAELERLIRKVPENRPT
;
A
#
# COMPACT_ATOMS: atom_id res chain seq x y z
N MET A 1 -1.41 -12.29 -7.74
CA MET A 1 -2.62 -12.97 -8.29
C MET A 1 -3.28 -12.03 -9.29
N ALA A 2 -3.55 -12.50 -10.50
CA ALA A 2 -4.49 -11.77 -11.35
C ALA A 2 -5.82 -11.71 -10.59
N SER A 3 -6.39 -10.51 -10.42
CA SER A 3 -7.68 -10.34 -9.73
C SER A 3 -8.75 -11.12 -10.50
N THR A 4 -9.14 -12.29 -9.98
CA THR A 4 -10.21 -13.10 -10.58
C THR A 4 -11.57 -12.40 -10.46
N ARG A 5 -11.74 -11.50 -9.50
CA ARG A 5 -12.97 -10.73 -9.25
C ARG A 5 -13.14 -9.53 -10.17
N PHE A 6 -12.03 -8.95 -10.65
CA PHE A 6 -12.04 -7.78 -11.54
C PHE A 6 -10.83 -7.83 -12.49
N PRO A 7 -10.93 -8.61 -13.61
CA PRO A 7 -9.85 -8.73 -14.60
C PRO A 7 -9.51 -7.38 -15.23
N GLY A 8 -8.20 -7.12 -15.42
CA GLY A 8 -7.74 -5.87 -16.03
C GLY A 8 -7.91 -4.63 -15.14
N LYS A 9 -8.17 -4.82 -13.84
CA LYS A 9 -8.42 -3.78 -12.84
C LYS A 9 -7.49 -2.56 -12.95
N PRO A 10 -6.15 -2.67 -13.06
CA PRO A 10 -5.27 -1.50 -13.15
C PRO A 10 -5.51 -0.62 -14.39
N LEU A 11 -6.12 -1.16 -15.45
CA LEU A 11 -6.39 -0.48 -16.72
C LEU A 11 -7.79 0.13 -16.78
N VAL A 12 -8.64 -0.14 -15.80
CA VAL A 12 -9.97 0.46 -15.72
C VAL A 12 -9.84 1.98 -15.65
N LYS A 13 -10.62 2.68 -16.48
CA LYS A 13 -10.64 4.14 -16.49
C LYS A 13 -11.50 4.67 -15.35
N LEU A 14 -10.92 5.58 -14.58
CA LEU A 14 -11.58 6.35 -13.54
C LEU A 14 -11.36 7.84 -13.84
N ALA A 15 -12.41 8.61 -13.98
CA ALA A 15 -12.36 10.03 -14.37
C ALA A 15 -11.42 10.29 -15.57
N GLY A 16 -11.53 9.43 -16.61
CA GLY A 16 -10.81 9.56 -17.88
C GLY A 16 -9.38 8.99 -17.91
N LYS A 17 -8.78 8.58 -16.80
CA LYS A 17 -7.41 8.02 -16.73
C LYS A 17 -7.45 6.55 -16.28
N PRO A 18 -6.51 5.68 -16.73
CA PRO A 18 -6.33 4.36 -16.14
C PRO A 18 -6.10 4.46 -14.62
N MET A 19 -6.66 3.52 -13.85
CA MET A 19 -6.52 3.51 -12.39
C MET A 19 -5.06 3.57 -11.94
N ILE A 20 -4.18 2.80 -12.58
CA ILE A 20 -2.73 2.81 -12.27
C ILE A 20 -2.08 4.19 -12.48
N GLN A 21 -2.59 5.02 -13.38
CA GLN A 21 -2.06 6.36 -13.61
C GLN A 21 -2.30 7.28 -12.40
N TRP A 22 -3.46 7.17 -11.75
CA TRP A 22 -3.74 7.92 -10.52
C TRP A 22 -2.76 7.59 -9.41
N VAL A 23 -2.44 6.30 -9.25
CA VAL A 23 -1.46 5.83 -8.26
C VAL A 23 -0.06 6.35 -8.57
N VAL A 24 0.37 6.28 -9.84
CA VAL A 24 1.68 6.79 -10.27
C VAL A 24 1.79 8.30 -10.05
N GLU A 25 0.75 9.06 -10.41
CA GLU A 25 0.71 10.51 -10.17
C GLU A 25 0.76 10.86 -8.68
N ALA A 26 0.09 10.08 -7.81
CA ALA A 26 0.17 10.26 -6.37
C ALA A 26 1.57 9.95 -5.83
N ALA A 27 2.20 8.88 -6.32
CA ALA A 27 3.56 8.51 -5.94
C ALA A 27 4.58 9.59 -6.34
N HIS A 28 4.47 10.17 -7.53
CA HIS A 28 5.31 11.32 -7.92
C HIS A 28 5.10 12.53 -7.02
N ARG A 29 3.86 12.87 -6.70
CA ARG A 29 3.53 13.99 -5.79
C ARG A 29 3.97 13.75 -4.34
N ALA A 30 4.30 12.52 -3.97
CA ALA A 30 4.89 12.23 -2.66
C ALA A 30 6.33 12.78 -2.52
N GLU A 31 7.01 13.12 -3.63
CA GLU A 31 8.34 13.75 -3.64
C GLU A 31 9.42 13.00 -2.85
N LEU A 32 9.35 11.66 -2.87
CA LEU A 32 10.33 10.77 -2.21
C LEU A 32 11.52 10.43 -3.11
N GLY A 33 11.68 11.13 -4.23
CA GLY A 33 12.70 10.94 -5.26
C GLY A 33 12.08 10.72 -6.63
N ASP A 34 12.92 10.73 -7.66
CA ASP A 34 12.48 10.72 -9.07
C ASP A 34 12.11 9.31 -9.58
N ASN A 35 12.37 8.27 -8.79
CA ASN A 35 12.27 6.88 -9.22
C ASN A 35 10.90 6.29 -8.84
N VAL A 36 9.89 6.49 -9.67
CA VAL A 36 8.59 5.81 -9.57
C VAL A 36 8.47 4.78 -10.69
N TRP A 37 8.47 3.49 -10.31
CA TRP A 37 8.37 2.37 -11.26
C TRP A 37 7.07 1.59 -11.05
N VAL A 38 6.50 1.10 -12.14
CA VAL A 38 5.39 0.16 -12.10
C VAL A 38 5.89 -1.23 -12.42
N ALA A 39 5.99 -2.07 -11.38
CA ALA A 39 6.39 -3.46 -11.50
C ALA A 39 5.19 -4.34 -11.88
N THR A 40 5.22 -4.96 -13.05
CA THR A 40 4.10 -5.77 -13.55
C THR A 40 4.59 -6.94 -14.40
N PRO A 41 3.93 -8.10 -14.36
CA PRO A 41 4.19 -9.19 -15.31
C PRO A 41 3.41 -9.02 -16.62
N ASP A 42 2.46 -8.06 -16.68
CA ASP A 42 1.50 -7.90 -17.77
C ASP A 42 2.00 -6.87 -18.79
N PRO A 43 2.31 -7.28 -20.06
CA PRO A 43 2.74 -6.36 -21.09
C PRO A 43 1.71 -5.27 -21.44
N ALA A 44 0.40 -5.53 -21.27
CA ALA A 44 -0.64 -4.54 -21.54
C ALA A 44 -0.60 -3.41 -20.48
N ILE A 45 -0.37 -3.76 -19.21
CA ILE A 45 -0.16 -2.76 -18.16
C ILE A 45 1.12 -1.98 -18.44
N ALA A 46 2.23 -2.66 -18.78
CA ALA A 46 3.49 -2.01 -19.10
C ALA A 46 3.36 -1.04 -20.28
N GLY A 47 2.67 -1.45 -21.35
CA GLY A 47 2.39 -0.58 -22.51
C GLY A 47 1.55 0.64 -22.16
N THR A 48 0.54 0.47 -21.31
CA THR A 48 -0.31 1.58 -20.84
C THR A 48 0.51 2.56 -19.98
N VAL A 49 1.35 2.05 -19.08
CA VAL A 49 2.22 2.87 -18.23
C VAL A 49 3.20 3.69 -19.07
N ALA A 50 3.86 3.05 -20.05
CA ALA A 50 4.72 3.76 -20.99
C ALA A 50 3.96 4.83 -21.81
N GLY A 51 2.70 4.53 -22.18
CA GLY A 51 1.85 5.42 -22.97
C GLY A 51 1.51 6.74 -22.29
N PHE A 52 1.46 6.80 -20.97
CA PHE A 52 1.31 8.07 -20.22
C PHE A 52 2.62 8.62 -19.65
N GLY A 53 3.78 8.09 -20.06
CA GLY A 53 5.11 8.58 -19.66
C GLY A 53 5.63 8.02 -18.34
N GLY A 54 5.00 6.99 -17.78
CA GLY A 54 5.51 6.28 -16.61
C GLY A 54 6.61 5.27 -16.96
N PHE A 55 7.24 4.69 -15.95
CA PHE A 55 8.36 3.76 -16.08
C PHE A 55 7.95 2.34 -15.70
N PRO A 56 7.53 1.47 -16.66
CA PRO A 56 7.20 0.09 -16.37
C PRO A 56 8.45 -0.77 -16.23
N ILE A 57 8.41 -1.74 -15.32
CA ILE A 57 9.40 -2.82 -15.19
C ILE A 57 8.66 -4.15 -15.33
N LEU A 58 8.99 -4.92 -16.36
CA LEU A 58 8.48 -6.27 -16.51
C LEU A 58 9.15 -7.20 -15.49
N THR A 59 8.34 -7.93 -14.75
CA THR A 59 8.76 -8.86 -13.69
C THR A 59 8.23 -10.27 -13.96
N GLY A 60 8.76 -11.24 -13.26
CA GLY A 60 8.31 -12.63 -13.37
C GLY A 60 6.83 -12.82 -13.00
N ASN A 61 6.24 -13.90 -13.54
CA ASN A 61 4.85 -14.30 -13.27
C ASN A 61 4.70 -15.14 -11.99
N HIS A 62 5.82 -15.57 -11.39
CA HIS A 62 5.86 -16.52 -10.27
C HIS A 62 5.66 -15.86 -8.89
N HIS A 63 5.62 -14.54 -8.82
CA HIS A 63 5.45 -13.81 -7.57
C HIS A 63 4.07 -14.02 -6.96
N VAL A 64 4.05 -14.36 -5.67
CA VAL A 64 2.83 -14.59 -4.91
C VAL A 64 2.23 -13.28 -4.40
N SER A 65 3.10 -12.30 -4.09
CA SER A 65 2.68 -11.01 -3.52
C SER A 65 3.26 -9.80 -4.27
N GLY A 66 2.73 -8.62 -3.97
CA GLY A 66 3.29 -7.35 -4.44
C GLY A 66 4.69 -7.10 -3.88
N THR A 67 4.94 -7.50 -2.65
CA THR A 67 6.25 -7.34 -1.98
C THR A 67 7.33 -8.21 -2.64
N ASP A 68 7.02 -9.47 -3.00
CA ASP A 68 7.95 -10.32 -3.78
C ASP A 68 8.34 -9.66 -5.10
N ARG A 69 7.40 -9.00 -5.76
CA ARG A 69 7.61 -8.30 -7.02
C ARG A 69 8.48 -7.06 -6.86
N VAL A 70 8.27 -6.29 -5.79
CA VAL A 70 9.14 -5.14 -5.47
C VAL A 70 10.55 -5.61 -5.11
N ALA A 71 10.69 -6.76 -4.45
CA ALA A 71 11.99 -7.36 -4.15
C ALA A 71 12.76 -7.75 -5.43
N GLU A 72 12.10 -8.28 -6.48
CA GLU A 72 12.74 -8.51 -7.79
C GLU A 72 13.26 -7.20 -8.39
N VAL A 73 12.46 -6.14 -8.34
CA VAL A 73 12.91 -4.81 -8.82
C VAL A 73 14.11 -4.33 -8.03
N ALA A 74 14.14 -4.53 -6.70
CA ALA A 74 15.23 -4.12 -5.84
C ALA A 74 16.57 -4.83 -6.14
N GLN A 75 16.55 -5.99 -6.78
CA GLN A 75 17.77 -6.67 -7.23
C GLN A 75 18.49 -5.87 -8.34
N SER A 76 17.74 -5.27 -9.26
CA SER A 76 18.26 -4.59 -10.44
C SER A 76 18.21 -3.05 -10.38
N ARG A 77 17.49 -2.49 -9.45
CA ARG A 77 17.32 -1.05 -9.25
C ARG A 77 17.68 -0.68 -7.81
N PRO A 78 18.96 -0.40 -7.52
CA PRO A 78 19.39 -0.12 -6.15
C PRO A 78 18.83 1.22 -5.64
N ALA A 79 18.29 1.17 -4.42
CA ALA A 79 17.89 2.31 -3.62
C ALA A 79 18.04 1.93 -2.14
N ASP A 80 18.08 2.89 -1.23
CA ASP A 80 18.17 2.62 0.21
C ASP A 80 16.80 2.23 0.79
N ILE A 81 15.75 2.85 0.26
CA ILE A 81 14.36 2.65 0.72
C ILE A 81 13.46 2.37 -0.50
N TYR A 82 12.58 1.40 -0.35
CA TYR A 82 11.54 1.07 -1.32
C TYR A 82 10.18 1.28 -0.70
N VAL A 83 9.31 2.03 -1.36
CA VAL A 83 7.91 2.18 -0.95
C VAL A 83 7.03 1.38 -1.90
N ASN A 84 6.35 0.37 -1.37
CA ASN A 84 5.43 -0.49 -2.11
C ASN A 84 4.02 0.09 -2.05
N VAL A 85 3.60 0.77 -3.10
CA VAL A 85 2.26 1.34 -3.27
C VAL A 85 1.42 0.40 -4.12
N GLN A 86 0.25 0.00 -3.63
CA GLN A 86 -0.63 -0.91 -4.35
C GLN A 86 -1.28 -0.21 -5.55
N GLY A 87 -1.25 -0.88 -6.72
CA GLY A 87 -1.77 -0.31 -7.98
C GLY A 87 -3.30 -0.22 -8.07
N ASP A 88 -4.01 -0.64 -7.04
CA ASP A 88 -5.47 -0.63 -6.90
C ASP A 88 -5.99 0.37 -5.87
N GLU A 89 -5.15 1.33 -5.47
CA GLU A 89 -5.49 2.40 -4.52
C GLU A 89 -5.49 3.78 -5.22
N PRO A 90 -6.42 4.06 -6.15
CA PRO A 90 -6.41 5.28 -6.96
C PRO A 90 -6.63 6.58 -6.17
N LEU A 91 -7.14 6.46 -4.94
CA LEU A 91 -7.39 7.58 -4.02
C LEU A 91 -6.28 7.77 -2.99
N ILE A 92 -5.15 7.06 -3.12
CA ILE A 92 -4.04 7.21 -2.18
C ILE A 92 -3.51 8.65 -2.18
N ALA A 93 -3.44 9.24 -1.00
CA ALA A 93 -2.90 10.59 -0.85
C ALA A 93 -1.36 10.58 -0.85
N PRO A 94 -0.70 11.54 -1.51
CA PRO A 94 0.76 11.68 -1.46
C PRO A 94 1.31 11.76 -0.04
N GLU A 95 0.57 12.42 0.87
CA GLU A 95 0.89 12.56 2.29
C GLU A 95 0.95 11.21 3.00
N THR A 96 0.05 10.29 2.64
CA THR A 96 0.03 8.91 3.18
C THR A 96 1.28 8.14 2.73
N ILE A 97 1.70 8.31 1.47
CA ILE A 97 2.93 7.69 0.95
C ILE A 97 4.15 8.26 1.68
N ARG A 98 4.22 9.59 1.88
CA ARG A 98 5.30 10.21 2.68
C ARG A 98 5.30 9.72 4.12
N ALA A 99 4.16 9.66 4.77
CA ALA A 99 4.03 9.18 6.15
C ALA A 99 4.55 7.74 6.31
N CYS A 100 4.36 6.89 5.31
CA CYS A 100 4.90 5.53 5.31
C CYS A 100 6.43 5.49 5.26
N ALA A 101 7.05 6.35 4.44
CA ALA A 101 8.50 6.38 4.28
C ALA A 101 9.22 7.12 5.42
N GLN A 102 8.56 8.09 6.05
CA GLN A 102 9.15 9.01 7.02
C GLN A 102 9.90 8.31 8.17
N PRO A 103 9.37 7.24 8.80
CA PRO A 103 10.11 6.56 9.87
C PRO A 103 11.47 6.01 9.46
N LEU A 104 11.62 5.59 8.18
CA LEU A 104 12.89 5.10 7.66
C LEU A 104 13.83 6.26 7.31
N LEU A 105 13.29 7.39 6.87
CA LEU A 105 14.08 8.60 6.58
C LEU A 105 14.66 9.20 7.87
N ASP A 106 13.88 9.21 8.95
CA ASP A 106 14.26 9.81 10.24
C ASP A 106 15.21 8.93 11.05
N ASN A 107 15.15 7.59 10.89
CA ASN A 107 15.91 6.66 11.72
C ASN A 107 16.47 5.48 10.89
N PRO A 108 17.80 5.37 10.74
CA PRO A 108 18.43 4.28 10.00
C PRO A 108 18.19 2.88 10.59
N GLU A 109 17.88 2.78 11.88
CA GLU A 109 17.59 1.50 12.55
C GLU A 109 16.19 0.95 12.23
N VAL A 110 15.28 1.79 11.68
CA VAL A 110 13.97 1.33 11.26
C VAL A 110 14.12 0.62 9.91
N GLN A 111 13.83 -0.68 9.91
CA GLN A 111 13.99 -1.54 8.73
C GLN A 111 12.74 -1.58 7.84
N MET A 112 11.56 -1.45 8.47
CA MET A 112 10.27 -1.51 7.80
C MET A 112 9.27 -0.56 8.46
N ALA A 113 8.43 0.07 7.66
CA ALA A 113 7.29 0.83 8.15
C ALA A 113 6.03 0.51 7.33
N SER A 114 4.90 0.82 7.94
CA SER A 114 3.58 0.79 7.33
C SER A 114 2.72 1.90 7.92
N VAL A 115 1.47 2.03 7.49
CA VAL A 115 0.58 3.08 7.96
C VAL A 115 -0.71 2.51 8.53
N TRP A 116 -1.34 3.30 9.39
CA TRP A 116 -2.65 3.01 9.95
C TRP A 116 -3.53 4.26 9.92
N THR A 117 -4.84 4.02 9.84
CA THR A 117 -5.89 5.05 10.01
C THR A 117 -6.82 4.62 11.13
N GLU A 118 -7.72 5.53 11.52
CA GLU A 118 -8.78 5.17 12.47
C GLU A 118 -9.74 4.16 11.83
N CYS A 119 -10.13 3.14 12.60
CA CYS A 119 -11.11 2.14 12.21
C CYS A 119 -12.46 2.51 12.79
N SER A 120 -13.47 2.74 11.94
CA SER A 120 -14.82 3.03 12.41
C SER A 120 -15.46 1.81 13.09
N GLU A 121 -16.50 2.03 13.89
CA GLU A 121 -17.21 0.93 14.56
C GLU A 121 -17.80 -0.07 13.55
N GLU A 122 -18.28 0.42 12.40
CA GLU A 122 -18.84 -0.40 11.31
C GLU A 122 -17.76 -1.22 10.61
N GLU A 123 -16.52 -0.72 10.56
CA GLU A 123 -15.38 -1.41 9.92
C GLU A 123 -14.77 -2.50 10.80
N GLN A 124 -14.87 -2.37 12.13
CA GLN A 124 -14.19 -3.28 13.06
C GLN A 124 -14.56 -4.76 12.88
N PRO A 125 -15.82 -5.17 12.66
CA PRO A 125 -16.18 -6.57 12.46
C PRO A 125 -15.82 -7.11 11.07
N LEU A 126 -15.44 -6.27 10.12
CA LEU A 126 -15.17 -6.69 8.75
C LEU A 126 -13.81 -7.38 8.63
N ALA A 127 -13.80 -8.64 8.19
CA ALA A 127 -12.57 -9.40 7.95
C ALA A 127 -11.74 -8.85 6.78
N SER A 128 -12.33 -8.05 5.88
CA SER A 128 -11.63 -7.34 4.82
C SER A 128 -10.82 -6.15 5.32
N VAL A 129 -11.17 -5.62 6.49
CA VAL A 129 -10.45 -4.54 7.17
C VAL A 129 -9.47 -5.17 8.15
N VAL A 130 -8.18 -4.97 7.93
CA VAL A 130 -7.13 -5.48 8.81
C VAL A 130 -6.93 -4.51 9.98
N LYS A 131 -6.97 -5.02 11.21
CA LYS A 131 -6.68 -4.23 12.42
C LYS A 131 -5.24 -4.47 12.86
N CYS A 132 -4.64 -3.48 13.53
CA CYS A 132 -3.32 -3.62 14.12
C CYS A 132 -3.26 -3.05 15.54
N VAL A 133 -2.39 -3.62 16.35
CA VAL A 133 -2.03 -3.14 17.68
C VAL A 133 -0.55 -2.80 17.70
N THR A 134 -0.16 -1.76 18.46
CA THR A 134 1.22 -1.28 18.53
C THR A 134 1.69 -1.23 19.97
N ASP A 135 3.01 -1.31 20.15
CA ASP A 135 3.65 -0.94 21.40
C ASP A 135 3.62 0.58 21.64
N LEU A 136 4.16 1.03 22.76
CA LEU A 136 4.21 2.44 23.14
C LEU A 136 5.13 3.26 22.21
N ASP A 137 6.10 2.61 21.59
CA ASP A 137 7.01 3.22 20.63
C ASP A 137 6.42 3.24 19.21
N GLY A 138 5.19 2.74 19.02
CA GLY A 138 4.48 2.72 17.76
C GLY A 138 4.95 1.62 16.80
N PHE A 139 5.61 0.56 17.27
CA PHE A 139 5.86 -0.63 16.46
C PHE A 139 4.71 -1.60 16.54
N ALA A 140 4.39 -2.25 15.43
CA ALA A 140 3.34 -3.26 15.38
C ALA A 140 3.66 -4.45 16.30
N LEU A 141 2.68 -4.82 17.13
CA LEU A 141 2.71 -6.04 17.93
C LEU A 141 2.03 -7.18 17.17
N TYR A 142 0.94 -6.89 16.47
CA TYR A 142 0.21 -7.88 15.66
C TYR A 142 -0.73 -7.20 14.66
N PHE A 143 -1.08 -7.96 13.60
CA PHE A 143 -2.12 -7.62 12.62
C PHE A 143 -3.15 -8.74 12.56
N SER A 144 -4.45 -8.43 12.53
CA SER A 144 -5.50 -9.43 12.43
C SER A 144 -6.70 -8.96 11.63
N ARG A 145 -7.32 -9.91 10.94
CA ARG A 145 -8.66 -9.71 10.36
C ARG A 145 -9.75 -9.70 11.42
N HIS A 146 -9.50 -10.34 12.58
CA HIS A 146 -10.38 -10.27 13.73
C HIS A 146 -10.28 -8.90 14.42
N PRO A 147 -11.35 -8.39 15.07
CA PRO A 147 -11.27 -7.20 15.92
C PRO A 147 -10.24 -7.35 17.03
N ILE A 148 -9.23 -6.49 17.05
CA ILE A 148 -8.20 -6.37 18.09
C ILE A 148 -7.94 -4.88 18.38
N PRO A 149 -7.61 -4.52 19.68
CA PRO A 149 -7.67 -5.36 20.89
C PRO A 149 -9.11 -5.67 21.30
N PHE A 150 -9.30 -6.71 22.13
CA PHE A 150 -10.62 -6.98 22.70
C PHE A 150 -11.00 -5.88 23.72
N PRO A 151 -12.11 -5.13 23.51
CA PRO A 151 -12.46 -4.02 24.37
C PRO A 151 -13.18 -4.49 25.63
N LEU A 152 -12.43 -4.85 26.67
CA LEU A 152 -13.03 -5.25 27.96
C LEU A 152 -13.68 -4.04 28.68
N GLN A 153 -13.20 -2.82 28.40
CA GLN A 153 -13.77 -1.58 28.95
C GLN A 153 -14.20 -0.65 27.81
N PRO A 154 -15.39 -0.03 27.87
CA PRO A 154 -15.97 0.78 26.77
C PRO A 154 -15.15 2.03 26.37
N ARG A 155 -14.16 2.46 27.17
CA ARG A 155 -13.29 3.61 26.89
C ARG A 155 -11.92 3.23 26.36
N ALA A 156 -11.69 1.95 26.10
CA ALA A 156 -10.38 1.48 25.71
C ALA A 156 -10.16 1.71 24.22
N GLN A 157 -9.12 2.46 23.92
CA GLN A 157 -8.35 2.59 22.68
C GLN A 157 -9.11 2.68 21.35
N GLN A 158 -8.72 3.69 20.59
CA GLN A 158 -8.96 3.82 19.18
C GLN A 158 -8.42 2.57 18.43
N VAL A 159 -9.30 1.84 17.76
CA VAL A 159 -8.91 0.71 16.92
C VAL A 159 -8.19 1.26 15.68
N LYS A 160 -7.05 0.69 15.38
CA LYS A 160 -6.23 1.07 14.23
C LYS A 160 -6.52 0.15 13.05
N LYS A 161 -6.92 0.73 11.92
CA LYS A 161 -7.03 0.05 10.64
C LYS A 161 -5.69 0.13 9.91
N HIS A 162 -5.11 -1.01 9.61
CA HIS A 162 -3.91 -1.11 8.78
C HIS A 162 -4.23 -0.77 7.31
N VAL A 163 -3.33 -0.04 6.67
CA VAL A 163 -3.35 0.24 5.23
C VAL A 163 -2.20 -0.52 4.57
N GLY A 164 -2.47 -1.22 3.48
CA GLY A 164 -1.53 -2.09 2.78
C GLY A 164 -0.41 -1.36 2.02
N LEU A 165 0.17 -0.36 2.65
CA LEU A 165 1.29 0.45 2.14
C LEU A 165 2.51 0.18 3.01
N TYR A 166 3.65 -0.09 2.37
CA TYR A 166 4.87 -0.48 3.09
C TYR A 166 6.08 0.28 2.59
N ALA A 167 6.98 0.62 3.52
CA ALA A 167 8.32 1.10 3.22
C ALA A 167 9.35 0.13 3.80
N PHE A 168 10.38 -0.20 3.04
CA PHE A 168 11.40 -1.18 3.40
C PHE A 168 12.81 -0.64 3.19
N ARG A 169 13.74 -0.98 4.09
CA ARG A 169 15.16 -0.99 3.74
C ARG A 169 15.42 -2.08 2.71
N ARG A 170 16.39 -1.84 1.83
CA ARG A 170 16.75 -2.78 0.76
C ARG A 170 17.04 -4.18 1.30
N GLU A 171 17.82 -4.26 2.37
CA GLU A 171 18.28 -5.52 2.96
C GLU A 171 17.11 -6.40 3.42
N VAL A 172 16.16 -5.83 4.18
CA VAL A 172 15.02 -6.59 4.69
C VAL A 172 14.06 -7.00 3.58
N LEU A 173 13.91 -6.16 2.55
CA LEU A 173 13.10 -6.49 1.37
C LEU A 173 13.69 -7.65 0.58
N LEU A 174 15.02 -7.69 0.38
CA LEU A 174 15.70 -8.79 -0.30
C LEU A 174 15.67 -10.08 0.54
N GLN A 175 15.76 -9.97 1.88
CA GLN A 175 15.61 -11.13 2.77
C GLN A 175 14.20 -11.72 2.70
N PHE A 176 13.15 -10.89 2.66
CA PHE A 176 11.77 -11.34 2.53
C PHE A 176 11.57 -12.30 1.35
N ALA A 177 12.17 -11.98 0.21
CA ALA A 177 12.06 -12.83 -1.00
C ALA A 177 12.70 -14.22 -0.84
N THR A 178 13.51 -14.44 0.21
CA THR A 178 14.11 -15.74 0.50
C THR A 178 13.31 -16.56 1.53
N TRP A 179 12.35 -15.93 2.22
CA TRP A 179 11.58 -16.60 3.27
C TRP A 179 10.36 -17.32 2.70
N THR A 180 10.09 -18.49 3.23
CA THR A 180 8.84 -19.20 2.96
C THR A 180 7.69 -18.59 3.75
N PRO A 181 6.43 -18.66 3.25
CA PRO A 181 5.26 -18.21 4.00
C PRO A 181 5.17 -18.86 5.37
N THR A 182 4.94 -18.01 6.38
CA THR A 182 4.94 -18.41 7.81
C THR A 182 3.54 -18.79 8.30
N PRO A 183 3.42 -19.50 9.46
CA PRO A 183 2.13 -19.95 9.97
C PRO A 183 1.11 -18.83 10.21
N LEU A 184 1.50 -17.71 10.81
CA LEU A 184 0.56 -16.60 11.06
C LEU A 184 0.18 -15.88 9.77
N GLU A 185 1.14 -15.70 8.84
CA GLU A 185 0.86 -15.17 7.50
C GLU A 185 -0.20 -16.01 6.78
N GLN A 186 -0.06 -17.36 6.83
CA GLN A 186 -1.01 -18.25 6.18
C GLN A 186 -2.38 -18.24 6.86
N ALA A 187 -2.41 -18.21 8.20
CA ALA A 187 -3.64 -18.22 8.97
C ALA A 187 -4.50 -16.96 8.72
N GLU A 188 -3.88 -15.79 8.72
CA GLU A 188 -4.55 -14.50 8.52
C GLU A 188 -4.58 -14.07 7.05
N SER A 189 -3.80 -14.72 6.16
CA SER A 189 -3.53 -14.28 4.78
C SER A 189 -3.03 -12.81 4.76
N LEU A 190 -2.01 -12.53 5.57
CA LEU A 190 -1.41 -11.22 5.77
C LEU A 190 0.12 -11.31 5.66
N GLU A 191 0.70 -10.86 4.55
CA GLU A 191 2.14 -10.99 4.26
C GLU A 191 3.05 -10.30 5.29
N GLN A 192 2.59 -9.20 5.90
CA GLN A 192 3.37 -8.46 6.90
C GLN A 192 3.61 -9.26 8.19
N LEU A 193 2.84 -10.31 8.45
CA LEU A 193 3.09 -11.21 9.58
C LEU A 193 4.37 -12.03 9.38
N ARG A 194 4.77 -12.35 8.13
CA ARG A 194 6.05 -13.00 7.85
C ARG A 194 7.22 -12.20 8.40
N PHE A 195 7.19 -10.87 8.25
CA PHE A 195 8.22 -10.00 8.82
C PHE A 195 8.25 -10.08 10.35
N LEU A 196 7.09 -10.01 11.01
CA LEU A 196 7.02 -10.12 12.48
C LEU A 196 7.53 -11.48 12.98
N GLU A 197 7.16 -12.58 12.30
CA GLU A 197 7.61 -13.93 12.67
C GLU A 197 9.12 -14.14 12.45
N HIS A 198 9.75 -13.34 11.55
CA HIS A 198 11.19 -13.28 11.39
C HIS A 198 11.87 -12.22 12.26
N GLY A 199 11.15 -11.60 13.21
CA GLY A 199 11.71 -10.65 14.18
C GLY A 199 11.93 -9.24 13.63
N VAL A 200 11.45 -8.93 12.41
CA VAL A 200 11.50 -7.57 11.86
C VAL A 200 10.42 -6.70 12.50
N ARG A 201 10.83 -5.62 13.14
CA ARG A 201 9.91 -4.65 13.73
C ARG A 201 9.34 -3.72 12.66
N ILE A 202 8.02 -3.56 12.64
CA ILE A 202 7.32 -2.70 11.68
C ILE A 202 6.87 -1.43 12.39
N LYS A 203 7.43 -0.28 12.01
CA LYS A 203 7.02 1.02 12.54
C LYS A 203 5.71 1.45 11.89
N MET A 204 4.72 1.81 12.71
CA MET A 204 3.38 2.18 12.26
C MET A 204 3.20 3.71 12.30
N ALA A 205 3.19 4.36 11.16
CA ALA A 205 2.87 5.78 11.04
C ALA A 205 1.36 6.00 10.91
N ARG A 206 0.85 7.10 11.47
CA ARG A 206 -0.55 7.49 11.27
C ARG A 206 -0.70 8.17 9.92
N ALA A 207 -1.69 7.74 9.13
CA ALA A 207 -2.14 8.42 7.93
C ALA A 207 -3.47 9.13 8.20
N GLU A 208 -3.66 10.32 7.60
CA GLU A 208 -4.87 11.12 7.81
C GLU A 208 -6.03 10.69 6.89
N ALA A 209 -5.71 10.20 5.70
CA ALA A 209 -6.72 9.81 4.72
C ALA A 209 -6.98 8.30 4.73
N SER A 210 -8.25 7.92 4.72
CA SER A 210 -8.65 6.53 4.47
C SER A 210 -8.33 6.17 3.03
N VAL A 211 -7.62 5.06 2.85
CA VAL A 211 -7.33 4.50 1.53
C VAL A 211 -8.39 3.44 1.23
N VAL A 212 -9.03 3.54 0.08
CA VAL A 212 -10.03 2.57 -0.39
C VAL A 212 -9.43 1.84 -1.58
N ALA A 213 -9.12 0.55 -1.37
CA ALA A 213 -8.72 -0.32 -2.46
C ALA A 213 -9.92 -0.65 -3.35
N VAL A 214 -9.69 -0.68 -4.66
CA VAL A 214 -10.71 -1.02 -5.66
C VAL A 214 -10.57 -2.49 -6.03
N ASP A 215 -11.48 -3.33 -5.54
CA ASP A 215 -11.52 -4.78 -5.80
C ASP A 215 -12.73 -5.21 -6.63
N THR A 216 -13.74 -4.36 -6.71
CA THR A 216 -14.98 -4.64 -7.44
C THR A 216 -15.38 -3.47 -8.35
N PRO A 217 -16.25 -3.69 -9.37
CA PRO A 217 -16.78 -2.61 -10.19
C PRO A 217 -17.53 -1.53 -9.40
N GLU A 218 -18.21 -1.91 -8.30
CA GLU A 218 -18.94 -0.98 -7.45
C GLU A 218 -17.96 -0.04 -6.71
N GLN A 219 -16.85 -0.58 -6.21
CA GLN A 219 -15.79 0.21 -5.60
C GLN A 219 -15.10 1.11 -6.63
N ALA A 220 -14.95 0.66 -7.88
CA ALA A 220 -14.44 1.49 -8.97
C ALA A 220 -15.34 2.71 -9.23
N ALA A 221 -16.65 2.51 -9.28
CA ALA A 221 -17.60 3.61 -9.46
C ALA A 221 -17.57 4.60 -8.27
N GLN A 222 -17.42 4.10 -7.03
CA GLN A 222 -17.27 4.94 -5.84
C GLN A 222 -15.96 5.75 -5.89
N ALA A 223 -14.86 5.11 -6.27
CA ALA A 223 -13.56 5.78 -6.40
C ALA A 223 -13.61 6.84 -7.52
N GLU A 224 -14.26 6.56 -8.64
CA GLU A 224 -14.44 7.53 -9.73
C GLU A 224 -15.20 8.78 -9.27
N ALA A 225 -16.32 8.59 -8.59
CA ALA A 225 -17.13 9.72 -8.07
C ALA A 225 -16.31 10.60 -7.10
N GLU A 226 -15.48 9.97 -6.26
CA GLU A 226 -14.62 10.72 -5.32
C GLU A 226 -13.48 11.45 -6.07
N LEU A 227 -12.86 10.83 -7.07
CA LEU A 227 -11.86 11.47 -7.93
C LEU A 227 -12.43 12.70 -8.63
N GLU A 228 -13.64 12.59 -9.20
CA GLU A 228 -14.31 13.73 -9.83
C GLU A 228 -14.59 14.85 -8.84
N ARG A 229 -14.98 14.51 -7.60
CA ARG A 229 -15.18 15.49 -6.54
C ARG A 229 -13.90 16.22 -6.17
N LEU A 230 -12.78 15.48 -6.06
CA LEU A 230 -11.46 16.05 -5.76
C LEU A 230 -10.96 16.95 -6.89
N ILE A 231 -11.12 16.54 -8.16
CA ILE A 231 -10.73 17.34 -9.33
C ILE A 231 -11.50 18.67 -9.34
N ARG A 232 -12.81 18.67 -9.06
CA ARG A 232 -13.63 19.90 -9.03
C ARG A 232 -13.26 20.85 -7.90
N LYS A 233 -12.66 20.35 -6.82
CA LYS A 233 -12.22 21.17 -5.67
C LYS A 233 -10.89 21.88 -5.89
N VAL A 234 -10.07 21.44 -6.85
CA VAL A 234 -8.83 22.12 -7.22
C VAL A 234 -9.22 23.31 -8.11
N PRO A 235 -9.08 24.59 -7.65
CA PRO A 235 -9.35 25.72 -8.53
C PRO A 235 -8.39 25.67 -9.71
N GLU A 236 -8.91 25.84 -10.94
CA GLU A 236 -8.08 26.08 -12.14
C GLU A 236 -7.26 27.33 -11.90
N ASN A 237 -6.04 27.17 -11.40
CA ASN A 237 -5.03 28.24 -11.50
C ASN A 237 -4.62 28.33 -12.97
N ARG A 238 -5.40 29.03 -13.79
CA ARG A 238 -4.95 29.49 -15.11
C ARG A 238 -3.96 30.62 -14.86
N PRO A 239 -2.68 30.49 -15.27
CA PRO A 239 -1.83 31.66 -15.40
C PRO A 239 -2.41 32.52 -16.52
N THR A 240 -2.73 33.77 -16.19
CA THR A 240 -3.00 34.86 -17.17
C THR A 240 -1.73 35.23 -17.87
#